data_e8607c7e12585cd1f9b038c341a6d8bc
#
_entry.id   e8607c7e12585cd1f9b038c341a6d8bc
#
_cell.length_a   1.000
_cell.length_b   1.000
_cell.length_c   1.000
_cell.angle_alpha   90.00
_cell.angle_beta   90.00
_cell.angle_gamma   90.00
#
_symmetry.space_group_name_H-M   'P 1'
#
loop_
_entity.id
_entity.type
_entity.pdbx_description
1 polymer ?
#
loop_
_entity_poly.entity_id
_entity_poly.type
_entity_poly.pdbx_seq_one_letter_code
_entity_poly.pdbx_strand_id
1 'polypeptide(L)'
;VTFGFGPGMFLKDGVDRFGLADRRPEQLAPLPAFLGDALQAEFSHGDLCIQACSSDPQVAVHAVRNLSRIAFGKANIRWAQLGFGRTSRTTADQQTPRNLFGFKDGTANILADDAAALDEHVWVADGDGPDWMTGGTYLVTRKIAMLIETWDRVRLSEQENIVGRTK
;
A
#
# COMPACT_ATOMS: atom_id res chain seq x y z
N VAL A 1 13.29 1.07 -4.21
CA VAL A 1 12.61 2.21 -3.57
C VAL A 1 11.64 2.82 -4.57
N THR A 2 10.41 3.07 -4.14
CA THR A 2 9.37 3.69 -4.94
C THR A 2 8.91 4.99 -4.27
N PHE A 3 8.65 6.00 -5.06
CA PHE A 3 8.05 7.26 -4.61
C PHE A 3 6.60 7.33 -5.06
N GLY A 4 5.76 7.91 -4.22
CA GLY A 4 4.35 8.15 -4.53
C GLY A 4 3.93 9.55 -4.12
N PHE A 5 2.86 10.01 -4.75
CA PHE A 5 2.24 11.30 -4.49
C PHE A 5 0.81 11.09 -4.00
N GLY A 6 0.49 11.67 -2.87
CA GLY A 6 -0.88 11.69 -2.35
C GLY A 6 -1.69 12.86 -2.90
N PRO A 7 -3.02 12.83 -2.76
CA PRO A 7 -3.90 13.88 -3.27
C PRO A 7 -3.54 15.28 -2.77
N GLY A 8 -3.06 15.40 -1.52
CA GLY A 8 -2.66 16.67 -0.92
C GLY A 8 -1.45 17.35 -1.56
N MET A 9 -0.71 16.63 -2.41
CA MET A 9 0.37 17.21 -3.22
C MET A 9 -0.19 18.11 -4.32
N PHE A 10 -1.34 17.76 -4.86
CA PHE A 10 -2.00 18.48 -5.95
C PHE A 10 -2.97 19.54 -5.42
N LEU A 11 -3.82 19.16 -4.48
CA LEU A 11 -4.79 20.07 -3.88
C LEU A 11 -5.00 19.68 -2.41
N LYS A 12 -4.81 20.60 -1.49
CA LYS A 12 -5.03 20.38 -0.06
C LYS A 12 -5.95 21.47 0.51
N ASP A 13 -7.06 21.04 1.09
CA ASP A 13 -8.07 21.94 1.67
C ASP A 13 -8.53 23.03 0.68
N GLY A 14 -8.65 22.68 -0.61
CA GLY A 14 -9.02 23.57 -1.68
C GLY A 14 -7.91 24.50 -2.18
N VAL A 15 -6.67 24.35 -1.66
CA VAL A 15 -5.53 25.21 -2.03
C VAL A 15 -4.52 24.42 -2.86
N ASP A 16 -4.21 24.94 -4.03
CA ASP A 16 -3.08 24.49 -4.86
C ASP A 16 -1.79 25.17 -4.38
N ARG A 17 -1.02 24.46 -3.56
CA ARG A 17 0.20 24.99 -2.94
C ARG A 17 1.41 25.01 -3.88
N PHE A 18 1.36 24.23 -4.96
CA PHE A 18 2.52 23.95 -5.81
C PHE A 18 2.26 24.17 -7.30
N GLY A 19 1.08 24.65 -7.68
CA GLY A 19 0.69 24.81 -9.09
C GLY A 19 0.53 23.45 -9.81
N LEU A 20 0.05 22.44 -9.10
CA LEU A 20 -0.06 21.06 -9.59
C LEU A 20 -1.51 20.57 -9.69
N ALA A 21 -2.51 21.38 -9.35
CA ALA A 21 -3.89 20.94 -9.31
C ALA A 21 -4.35 20.30 -10.65
N ASP A 22 -4.00 20.91 -11.77
CA ASP A 22 -4.36 20.44 -13.11
C ASP A 22 -3.61 19.15 -13.53
N ARG A 23 -2.60 18.76 -12.78
CA ARG A 23 -1.82 17.54 -13.04
C ARG A 23 -2.26 16.35 -12.20
N ARG A 24 -3.28 16.52 -11.37
CA ARG A 24 -3.80 15.43 -10.55
C ARG A 24 -4.48 14.37 -11.40
N PRO A 25 -4.09 13.09 -11.28
CA PRO A 25 -4.83 12.01 -11.90
C PRO A 25 -6.28 11.98 -11.39
N GLU A 26 -7.25 11.76 -12.25
CA GLU A 26 -8.66 11.73 -11.88
C GLU A 26 -8.94 10.63 -10.83
N GLN A 27 -8.33 9.47 -11.03
CA GLN A 27 -8.47 8.30 -10.15
C GLN A 27 -7.82 8.47 -8.78
N LEU A 28 -6.96 9.48 -8.60
CA LEU A 28 -6.36 9.79 -7.29
C LEU A 28 -7.38 10.55 -6.42
N ALA A 29 -8.42 9.84 -6.03
CA ALA A 29 -9.50 10.32 -5.18
C ALA A 29 -9.42 9.69 -3.79
N PRO A 30 -9.97 10.35 -2.75
CA PRO A 30 -10.12 9.73 -1.44
C PRO A 30 -10.96 8.46 -1.54
N LEU A 31 -10.55 7.43 -0.80
CA LEU A 31 -11.38 6.23 -0.67
C LEU A 31 -12.66 6.57 0.11
N PRO A 32 -13.79 5.91 -0.21
CA PRO A 32 -15.00 6.05 0.58
C PRO A 32 -14.78 5.46 1.98
N ALA A 33 -15.58 5.91 2.93
CA ALA A 33 -15.62 5.29 4.24
C ALA A 33 -16.22 3.89 4.13
N PHE A 34 -15.58 2.90 4.75
CA PHE A 34 -16.07 1.53 4.80
C PHE A 34 -16.72 1.25 6.15
N LEU A 35 -17.69 0.33 6.16
CA LEU A 35 -18.36 -0.09 7.40
C LEU A 35 -17.32 -0.65 8.38
N GLY A 36 -17.33 -0.13 9.61
CA GLY A 36 -16.41 -0.55 10.67
C GLY A 36 -15.04 0.10 10.63
N ASP A 37 -14.80 1.07 9.75
CA ASP A 37 -13.56 1.84 9.77
C ASP A 37 -13.41 2.62 11.09
N ALA A 38 -12.20 2.57 11.65
CA ALA A 38 -11.78 3.34 12.80
C ALA A 38 -10.45 4.05 12.47
N LEU A 39 -10.49 4.90 11.44
CA LEU A 39 -9.31 5.56 10.92
C LEU A 39 -8.71 6.50 11.96
N GLN A 40 -7.40 6.39 12.15
CA GLN A 40 -6.61 7.28 13.00
C GLN A 40 -5.98 8.35 12.11
N ALA A 41 -6.35 9.61 12.33
CA ALA A 41 -5.94 10.73 11.49
C ALA A 41 -4.42 10.90 11.42
N GLU A 42 -3.72 10.63 12.52
CA GLU A 42 -2.26 10.71 12.62
C GLU A 42 -1.52 9.69 11.74
N PHE A 43 -2.16 8.55 11.46
CA PHE A 43 -1.62 7.48 10.61
C PHE A 43 -2.30 7.37 9.25
N SER A 44 -3.04 8.40 8.86
CA SER A 44 -3.78 8.43 7.61
C SER A 44 -3.28 9.55 6.71
N HIS A 45 -3.39 9.34 5.41
CA HIS A 45 -3.02 10.28 4.37
C HIS A 45 -1.53 10.66 4.37
N GLY A 46 -1.15 11.53 3.47
CA GLY A 46 0.19 12.09 3.28
C GLY A 46 0.28 12.71 1.89
N ASP A 47 1.18 13.68 1.74
CA ASP A 47 1.42 14.35 0.46
C ASP A 47 2.43 13.59 -0.39
N LEU A 48 3.39 12.91 0.27
CA LEU A 48 4.44 12.10 -0.35
C LEU A 48 4.49 10.73 0.31
N CYS A 49 4.87 9.71 -0.45
CA CYS A 49 5.11 8.35 0.02
C CYS A 49 6.49 7.88 -0.40
N ILE A 50 7.16 7.17 0.51
CA ILE A 50 8.38 6.42 0.21
C ILE A 50 8.10 4.96 0.60
N GLN A 51 8.23 4.06 -0.36
CA GLN A 51 8.22 2.62 -0.12
C GLN A 51 9.62 2.05 -0.38
N ALA A 52 10.23 1.48 0.64
CA ALA A 52 11.52 0.80 0.52
C ALA A 52 11.36 -0.67 0.87
N CYS A 53 11.71 -1.55 -0.05
CA CYS A 53 11.70 -3.00 0.13
C CYS A 53 13.12 -3.54 0.02
N SER A 54 13.48 -4.45 0.91
CA SER A 54 14.77 -5.14 0.91
C SER A 54 14.65 -6.46 1.65
N SER A 55 15.48 -7.43 1.32
CA SER A 55 15.65 -8.64 2.11
C SER A 55 16.33 -8.39 3.46
N ASP A 56 17.06 -7.28 3.57
CA ASP A 56 17.63 -6.78 4.81
C ASP A 56 16.81 -5.57 5.32
N PRO A 57 16.12 -5.68 6.46
CA PRO A 57 15.32 -4.59 7.02
C PRO A 57 16.13 -3.34 7.34
N GLN A 58 17.42 -3.48 7.69
CA GLN A 58 18.29 -2.31 7.94
C GLN A 58 18.49 -1.48 6.68
N VAL A 59 18.65 -2.12 5.53
CA VAL A 59 18.79 -1.43 4.23
C VAL A 59 17.53 -0.63 3.92
N ALA A 60 16.34 -1.20 4.11
CA ALA A 60 15.08 -0.49 3.91
C ALA A 60 14.94 0.72 4.83
N VAL A 61 15.26 0.56 6.12
CA VAL A 61 15.24 1.66 7.11
C VAL A 61 16.22 2.76 6.75
N HIS A 62 17.46 2.40 6.37
CA HIS A 62 18.46 3.39 5.96
C HIS A 62 18.05 4.15 4.70
N ALA A 63 17.45 3.49 3.72
CA ALA A 63 16.94 4.15 2.52
C ALA A 63 15.91 5.23 2.87
N VAL A 64 14.90 4.90 3.69
CA VAL A 64 13.88 5.86 4.12
C VAL A 64 14.51 7.01 4.92
N ARG A 65 15.40 6.72 5.86
CA ARG A 65 16.08 7.76 6.67
C ARG A 65 16.93 8.71 5.84
N ASN A 66 17.69 8.20 4.87
CA ASN A 66 18.49 9.03 3.99
C ASN A 66 17.63 9.95 3.12
N LEU A 67 16.55 9.44 2.57
CA LEU A 67 15.61 10.25 1.77
C LEU A 67 14.91 11.30 2.63
N SER A 68 14.49 10.95 3.86
CA SER A 68 13.92 11.89 4.80
C SER A 68 14.92 12.99 5.21
N ARG A 69 16.20 12.65 5.35
CA ARG A 69 17.26 13.63 5.62
C ARG A 69 17.44 14.61 4.47
N ILE A 70 17.38 14.13 3.22
CA ILE A 70 17.45 15.01 2.03
C ILE A 70 16.27 15.98 2.00
N ALA A 71 15.09 15.53 2.43
CA ALA A 71 13.87 16.33 2.48
C ALA A 71 13.77 17.27 3.71
N PHE A 72 14.76 17.26 4.60
CA PHE A 72 14.74 18.07 5.83
C PHE A 72 14.53 19.56 5.52
N GLY A 73 13.64 20.20 6.27
CA GLY A 73 13.23 21.58 6.06
C GLY A 73 12.25 21.80 4.90
N LYS A 74 11.93 20.76 4.12
CA LYS A 74 10.93 20.81 3.05
C LYS A 74 9.74 19.89 3.31
N ALA A 75 9.98 18.73 3.92
CA ALA A 75 8.96 17.77 4.30
C ALA A 75 9.31 17.14 5.65
N ASN A 76 8.27 16.67 6.35
CA ASN A 76 8.38 15.94 7.60
C ASN A 76 7.68 14.59 7.46
N ILE A 77 8.21 13.57 8.14
CA ILE A 77 7.51 12.27 8.24
C ILE A 77 6.24 12.49 9.05
N ARG A 78 5.11 12.19 8.44
CA ARG A 78 3.82 12.19 9.13
C ARG A 78 3.61 10.88 9.91
N TRP A 79 3.87 9.76 9.25
CA TRP A 79 3.86 8.43 9.86
C TRP A 79 4.80 7.50 9.09
N ALA A 80 5.19 6.44 9.73
CA ALA A 80 5.99 5.38 9.13
C ALA A 80 5.48 4.03 9.62
N GLN A 81 5.57 3.01 8.77
CA GLN A 81 5.22 1.64 9.11
C GLN A 81 6.33 0.71 8.64
N LEU A 82 6.87 -0.05 9.57
CA LEU A 82 7.73 -1.18 9.24
C LEU A 82 6.84 -2.37 8.86
N GLY A 83 7.11 -2.96 7.70
CA GLY A 83 6.58 -4.24 7.34
C GLY A 83 7.58 -5.34 7.69
N PHE A 84 7.10 -6.54 7.98
CA PHE A 84 7.92 -7.73 8.16
C PHE A 84 7.19 -8.96 7.60
N GLY A 85 7.94 -10.02 7.43
CA GLY A 85 7.46 -11.20 6.74
C GLY A 85 8.09 -11.32 5.36
N ARG A 86 7.48 -12.07 4.48
CA ARG A 86 7.91 -12.22 3.10
C ARG A 86 6.85 -11.68 2.14
N THR A 87 7.27 -11.41 0.92
CA THR A 87 6.37 -11.06 -0.19
C THR A 87 5.26 -12.08 -0.34
N SER A 88 4.07 -11.62 -0.67
CA SER A 88 3.01 -12.47 -1.17
C SER A 88 3.47 -13.20 -2.44
N ARG A 89 2.76 -14.28 -2.80
CA ARG A 89 3.07 -15.05 -4.01
C ARG A 89 3.09 -14.13 -5.23
N THR A 90 4.26 -14.07 -5.88
CA THR A 90 4.47 -13.27 -7.10
C THR A 90 4.87 -14.13 -8.30
N THR A 91 5.20 -15.41 -8.10
CA THR A 91 5.48 -16.40 -9.14
C THR A 91 4.71 -17.68 -8.87
N ALA A 92 4.50 -18.50 -9.92
CA ALA A 92 3.75 -19.75 -9.83
C ALA A 92 4.35 -20.74 -8.82
N ASP A 93 5.67 -20.82 -8.72
CA ASP A 93 6.39 -21.75 -7.85
C ASP A 93 6.48 -21.31 -6.39
N GLN A 94 6.21 -20.05 -6.10
CA GLN A 94 6.31 -19.51 -4.77
C GLN A 94 5.14 -19.95 -3.91
N GLN A 95 5.43 -20.48 -2.72
CA GLN A 95 4.39 -20.81 -1.76
C GLN A 95 3.69 -19.55 -1.25
N THR A 96 2.36 -19.58 -1.23
CA THR A 96 1.55 -18.53 -0.62
C THR A 96 1.84 -18.44 0.88
N PRO A 97 2.25 -17.26 1.41
CA PRO A 97 2.45 -17.07 2.83
C PRO A 97 1.14 -17.13 3.60
N ARG A 98 1.25 -17.19 4.92
CA ARG A 98 0.10 -17.04 5.81
C ARG A 98 0.16 -15.68 6.51
N ASN A 99 -1.00 -15.06 6.70
CA ASN A 99 -1.15 -13.87 7.52
C ASN A 99 -1.10 -14.22 9.02
N LEU A 100 -1.23 -13.20 9.88
CA LEU A 100 -1.18 -13.39 11.33
C LEU A 100 -2.36 -14.18 11.90
N PHE A 101 -3.46 -14.34 11.18
CA PHE A 101 -4.57 -15.24 11.53
C PHE A 101 -4.31 -16.70 11.11
N GLY A 102 -3.18 -16.97 10.46
CA GLY A 102 -2.76 -18.29 10.02
C GLY A 102 -3.37 -18.76 8.71
N PHE A 103 -4.14 -17.94 8.02
CA PHE A 103 -4.71 -18.25 6.71
C PHE A 103 -3.77 -17.85 5.57
N LYS A 104 -3.80 -18.60 4.48
CA LYS A 104 -3.06 -18.25 3.26
C LYS A 104 -3.47 -16.86 2.79
N ASP A 105 -2.50 -16.02 2.45
CA ASP A 105 -2.71 -14.64 2.06
C ASP A 105 -2.04 -14.35 0.71
N GLY A 106 -2.75 -13.64 -0.17
CA GLY A 106 -2.27 -13.38 -1.53
C GLY A 106 -2.48 -14.53 -2.51
N THR A 107 -3.54 -15.32 -2.35
CA THR A 107 -3.87 -16.45 -3.25
C THR A 107 -4.39 -16.02 -4.63
N ALA A 108 -4.88 -14.79 -4.74
CA ALA A 108 -5.43 -14.21 -5.97
C ALA A 108 -4.62 -12.99 -6.45
N ASN A 109 -3.34 -12.91 -6.12
CA ASN A 109 -2.46 -11.87 -6.62
C ASN A 109 -2.17 -12.07 -8.11
N ILE A 110 -2.02 -10.96 -8.83
CA ILE A 110 -1.45 -10.96 -10.19
C ILE A 110 0.01 -11.42 -10.07
N LEU A 111 0.40 -12.38 -10.90
CA LEU A 111 1.77 -12.88 -10.90
C LEU A 111 2.71 -11.94 -11.66
N ALA A 112 3.94 -11.83 -11.21
CA ALA A 112 4.94 -10.94 -11.82
C ALA A 112 5.39 -11.38 -13.22
N ASP A 113 5.14 -12.64 -13.58
CA ASP A 113 5.40 -13.23 -14.89
C ASP A 113 4.19 -13.17 -15.84
N ASP A 114 3.04 -12.70 -15.37
CA ASP A 114 1.86 -12.42 -16.20
C ASP A 114 1.89 -10.97 -16.68
N ALA A 115 2.69 -10.71 -17.71
CA ALA A 115 2.85 -9.38 -18.25
C ALA A 115 1.53 -8.79 -18.77
N ALA A 116 0.66 -9.60 -19.36
CA ALA A 116 -0.61 -9.14 -19.89
C ALA A 116 -1.55 -8.65 -18.78
N ALA A 117 -1.67 -9.40 -17.68
CA ALA A 117 -2.46 -8.98 -16.53
C ALA A 117 -1.85 -7.76 -15.82
N LEU A 118 -0.53 -7.65 -15.77
CA LEU A 118 0.15 -6.46 -15.21
C LEU A 118 -0.14 -5.22 -16.06
N ASP A 119 -0.05 -5.33 -17.38
CA ASP A 119 -0.33 -4.22 -18.30
C ASP A 119 -1.82 -3.80 -18.25
N GLU A 120 -2.72 -4.76 -18.13
CA GLU A 120 -4.16 -4.47 -18.09
C GLU A 120 -4.64 -3.87 -16.75
N HIS A 121 -4.03 -4.32 -15.63
CA HIS A 121 -4.62 -4.04 -14.30
C HIS A 121 -3.71 -3.26 -13.34
N VAL A 122 -2.41 -3.15 -13.62
CA VAL A 122 -1.44 -2.55 -12.68
C VAL A 122 -0.84 -1.27 -13.23
N TRP A 123 -0.34 -1.30 -14.46
CA TRP A 123 0.37 -0.17 -15.02
C TRP A 123 -0.58 0.80 -15.74
N VAL A 124 -0.37 2.10 -15.51
CA VAL A 124 -1.09 3.14 -16.23
C VAL A 124 -0.59 3.16 -17.67
N ALA A 125 -1.46 2.88 -18.61
CA ALA A 125 -1.15 2.92 -20.04
C ALA A 125 -1.08 4.35 -20.55
N ASP A 126 -0.50 4.52 -21.74
CA ASP A 126 -0.49 5.79 -22.44
C ASP A 126 -1.93 6.25 -22.74
N GLY A 127 -2.28 7.46 -22.35
CA GLY A 127 -3.61 8.01 -22.50
C GLY A 127 -4.62 7.70 -21.37
N ASP A 128 -4.29 6.81 -20.42
CA ASP A 128 -5.17 6.48 -19.28
C ASP A 128 -5.05 7.47 -18.10
N GLY A 129 -4.20 8.46 -18.24
CA GLY A 129 -4.00 9.48 -17.22
C GLY A 129 -3.06 10.59 -17.69
N PRO A 130 -2.60 11.46 -16.80
CA PRO A 130 -1.58 12.44 -17.16
C PRO A 130 -0.30 11.76 -17.66
N ASP A 131 0.36 12.31 -18.68
CA ASP A 131 1.56 11.73 -19.33
C ASP A 131 2.65 11.30 -18.34
N TRP A 132 2.81 12.03 -17.23
CA TRP A 132 3.79 11.72 -16.20
C TRP A 132 3.47 10.44 -15.40
N MET A 133 2.25 9.91 -15.50
CA MET A 133 1.81 8.67 -14.85
C MET A 133 2.02 7.43 -15.72
N THR A 134 2.30 7.57 -17.01
CA THR A 134 2.51 6.42 -17.91
C THR A 134 3.59 5.49 -17.35
N GLY A 135 3.28 4.21 -17.20
CA GLY A 135 4.14 3.21 -16.54
C GLY A 135 4.17 3.28 -15.01
N GLY A 136 3.44 4.22 -14.42
CA GLY A 136 3.20 4.27 -12.98
C GLY A 136 2.05 3.36 -12.55
N THR A 137 1.68 3.44 -11.26
CA THR A 137 0.56 2.67 -10.71
C THR A 137 -0.07 3.41 -9.54
N TYR A 138 -1.28 3.01 -9.18
CA TYR A 138 -1.93 3.47 -7.96
C TYR A 138 -1.65 2.52 -6.80
N LEU A 139 -1.41 3.07 -5.61
CA LEU A 139 -1.19 2.29 -4.40
C LEU A 139 -2.22 2.67 -3.34
N VAL A 140 -2.96 1.68 -2.87
CA VAL A 140 -3.83 1.81 -1.71
C VAL A 140 -3.23 1.01 -0.56
N THR A 141 -3.00 1.65 0.58
CA THR A 141 -2.52 0.99 1.80
C THR A 141 -3.56 1.13 2.90
N ARG A 142 -3.86 0.02 3.56
CA ARG A 142 -4.74 -0.01 4.73
C ARG A 142 -4.06 -0.83 5.83
N LYS A 143 -3.93 -0.23 7.00
CA LYS A 143 -3.46 -0.94 8.19
C LYS A 143 -4.65 -1.51 8.93
N ILE A 144 -4.67 -2.82 9.11
CA ILE A 144 -5.73 -3.52 9.83
C ILE A 144 -5.21 -3.90 11.22
N ALA A 145 -5.89 -3.43 12.26
CA ALA A 145 -5.61 -3.87 13.63
C ALA A 145 -6.21 -5.27 13.84
N MET A 146 -5.34 -6.26 13.92
CA MET A 146 -5.74 -7.66 14.08
C MET A 146 -5.79 -8.02 15.57
N LEU A 147 -6.95 -8.46 16.07
CA LEU A 147 -7.14 -8.88 17.46
C LEU A 147 -6.68 -10.33 17.64
N ILE A 148 -5.38 -10.55 17.55
CA ILE A 148 -4.76 -11.89 17.47
C ILE A 148 -5.04 -12.72 18.72
N GLU A 149 -4.91 -12.15 19.91
CA GLU A 149 -5.15 -12.89 21.16
C GLU A 149 -6.59 -13.39 21.30
N THR A 150 -7.55 -12.60 20.85
CA THR A 150 -8.97 -13.00 20.82
C THR A 150 -9.17 -14.08 19.78
N TRP A 151 -8.57 -13.92 18.61
CA TRP A 151 -8.62 -14.88 17.52
C TRP A 151 -8.07 -16.25 17.89
N ASP A 152 -6.95 -16.30 18.59
CA ASP A 152 -6.28 -17.54 18.97
C ASP A 152 -7.10 -18.39 19.99
N ARG A 153 -8.05 -17.77 20.67
CA ARG A 153 -8.99 -18.47 21.56
C ARG A 153 -10.20 -19.08 20.82
N VAL A 154 -10.40 -18.70 19.57
CA VAL A 154 -11.51 -19.20 18.74
C VAL A 154 -11.15 -20.59 18.20
N ARG A 155 -12.11 -21.53 18.26
CA ARG A 155 -11.91 -22.89 17.72
C ARG A 155 -11.65 -22.83 16.21
N LEU A 156 -10.83 -23.76 15.70
CA LEU A 156 -10.47 -23.81 14.29
C LEU A 156 -11.69 -23.81 13.36
N SER A 157 -12.70 -24.64 13.66
CA SER A 157 -13.93 -24.69 12.85
C SER A 157 -14.65 -23.35 12.76
N GLU A 158 -14.63 -22.57 13.84
CA GLU A 158 -15.23 -21.25 13.86
C GLU A 158 -14.39 -20.24 13.10
N GLN A 159 -13.06 -20.31 13.23
CA GLN A 159 -12.14 -19.50 12.43
C GLN A 159 -12.37 -19.72 10.93
N GLU A 160 -12.51 -20.98 10.51
CA GLU A 160 -12.76 -21.36 9.13
C GLU A 160 -14.14 -20.88 8.64
N ASN A 161 -15.15 -20.98 9.49
CA ASN A 161 -16.50 -20.46 9.18
C ASN A 161 -16.47 -18.93 8.99
N ILE A 162 -15.78 -18.18 9.86
CA ILE A 162 -15.67 -16.72 9.77
C ILE A 162 -14.93 -16.31 8.49
N VAL A 163 -13.86 -17.00 8.13
CA VAL A 163 -13.07 -16.70 6.93
C VAL A 163 -13.72 -17.25 5.65
N GLY A 164 -14.58 -18.25 5.78
CA GLY A 164 -15.28 -18.90 4.65
C GLY A 164 -14.43 -19.91 3.88
N ARG A 165 -13.34 -20.38 4.45
CA ARG A 165 -12.46 -21.40 3.87
C ARG A 165 -11.64 -22.11 4.94
N THR A 166 -11.09 -23.27 4.60
CA THR A 166 -10.16 -24.00 5.46
C THR A 166 -8.82 -23.26 5.63
N LYS A 167 -8.18 -23.50 6.78
CA LYS A 167 -6.92 -22.88 7.15
C LYS A 167 -5.71 -23.50 6.46
#